data_d7ace9d7c63ae3d81dfb91ee3ade1b68
#
_entry.id   d7ace9d7c63ae3d81dfb91ee3ade1b68
#
_cell.length_a   1.000
_cell.length_b   1.000
_cell.length_c   1.000
_cell.angle_alpha   90.00
_cell.angle_beta   90.00
_cell.angle_gamma   90.00
#
_symmetry.space_group_name_H-M   'P 1'
#
loop_
_entity.id
_entity.type
_entity.pdbx_description
1 polymer ?
#
loop_
_entity_poly.entity_id
_entity_poly.type
_entity_poly.pdbx_seq_one_letter_code
_entity_poly.pdbx_strand_id
1 'polypeptide(L)'
;MGKLLLVGKEYSRGLPDTTDFEVWALGTDRRNIKADRYYEVHGIDCGRDTHHFATDIFRSRMYPCYNSVALMLAQAIEEARHDFIWIVGSPCVGTKYTEERASIAFMCGVAMASGINVKWQGGLTLGKMYMEDSI
;
A
#
# COMPACT_ATOMS: atom_id res chain seq x y z
N MET A 1 2.45 -19.13 -1.14
CA MET A 1 2.11 -17.73 -1.42
C MET A 1 3.12 -16.83 -0.75
N GLY A 2 3.38 -15.67 -1.31
CA GLY A 2 4.45 -14.80 -0.82
C GLY A 2 3.98 -13.70 0.11
N LYS A 3 4.96 -12.97 0.65
CA LYS A 3 4.74 -11.80 1.48
C LYS A 3 5.19 -10.56 0.73
N LEU A 4 4.43 -9.48 0.85
CA LEU A 4 4.69 -8.22 0.15
C LEU A 4 4.82 -7.07 1.13
N LEU A 5 5.86 -6.25 0.97
CA LEU A 5 6.02 -4.98 1.66
C LEU A 5 5.73 -3.85 0.69
N LEU A 6 4.79 -2.99 1.04
CA LEU A 6 4.51 -1.74 0.32
C LEU A 6 5.11 -0.58 1.10
N VAL A 7 5.99 0.18 0.46
CA VAL A 7 6.69 1.30 1.09
C VAL A 7 6.12 2.61 0.58
N GLY A 8 5.44 3.32 1.46
CA GLY A 8 4.92 4.64 1.17
C GLY A 8 5.97 5.73 1.33
N LYS A 9 5.62 6.92 0.86
CA LYS A 9 6.49 8.08 0.76
C LYS A 9 6.98 8.60 2.13
N GLU A 10 6.21 8.42 3.19
CA GLU A 10 6.47 9.02 4.50
C GLU A 10 7.26 8.10 5.44
N TYR A 11 7.90 7.10 4.91
CA TYR A 11 8.68 6.20 5.72
C TYR A 11 9.95 6.90 6.22
N SER A 12 10.10 7.01 7.54
CA SER A 12 11.18 7.80 8.18
C SER A 12 12.24 6.97 8.88
N ARG A 13 12.08 5.65 8.92
CA ARG A 13 13.00 4.73 9.58
C ARG A 13 13.55 3.73 8.58
N GLY A 14 14.69 3.09 8.87
CA GLY A 14 15.20 2.00 8.04
C GLY A 14 14.16 0.91 7.84
N LEU A 15 14.19 0.24 6.69
CA LEU A 15 13.24 -0.84 6.42
C LEU A 15 13.37 -1.93 7.50
N PRO A 16 12.26 -2.55 7.91
CA PRO A 16 12.33 -3.72 8.77
C PRO A 16 13.05 -4.87 8.06
N ASP A 17 13.36 -5.93 8.79
CA ASP A 17 13.90 -7.14 8.18
C ASP A 17 12.86 -7.69 7.20
N THR A 18 13.21 -7.67 5.92
CA THR A 18 12.32 -8.05 4.82
C THR A 18 12.91 -9.14 3.95
N THR A 19 13.79 -9.96 4.52
CA THR A 19 14.49 -11.00 3.79
C THR A 19 13.52 -11.91 3.00
N ASP A 20 12.35 -12.18 3.58
CA ASP A 20 11.33 -13.04 2.98
C ASP A 20 10.25 -12.26 2.21
N PHE A 21 10.41 -10.95 2.04
CA PHE A 21 9.39 -10.10 1.43
C PHE A 21 9.80 -9.70 0.01
N GLU A 22 8.84 -9.71 -0.89
CA GLU A 22 8.92 -8.87 -2.09
C GLU A 22 8.66 -7.43 -1.67
N VAL A 23 9.40 -6.46 -2.23
CA VAL A 23 9.30 -5.04 -1.83
C VAL A 23 8.89 -4.21 -3.03
N TRP A 24 7.83 -3.45 -2.89
CA TRP A 24 7.38 -2.45 -3.87
C TRP A 24 7.49 -1.07 -3.25
N ALA A 25 8.07 -0.13 -3.98
CA ALA A 25 8.28 1.23 -3.54
C ALA A 25 7.94 2.22 -4.63
N LEU A 26 7.93 3.51 -4.28
CA LEU A 26 7.71 4.59 -5.25
C LEU A 26 9.03 4.89 -5.96
N GLY A 27 8.97 5.07 -7.28
CA GLY A 27 10.15 5.36 -8.11
C GLY A 27 10.81 6.68 -7.75
N THR A 28 10.05 7.63 -7.21
CA THR A 28 10.54 8.94 -6.77
C THR A 28 11.03 8.97 -5.33
N ASP A 29 11.13 7.84 -4.65
CA ASP A 29 11.59 7.80 -3.28
C ASP A 29 13.08 8.16 -3.22
N ARG A 30 13.38 9.25 -2.52
CA ARG A 30 14.74 9.79 -2.42
C ARG A 30 15.64 9.05 -1.43
N ARG A 31 15.09 8.14 -0.66
CA ARG A 31 15.84 7.40 0.35
C ARG A 31 16.54 6.18 -0.22
N ASN A 32 16.55 6.02 -1.53
CA ASN A 32 17.21 4.92 -2.23
C ASN A 32 16.83 3.54 -1.70
N ILE A 33 15.54 3.36 -1.48
CA ILE A 33 15.02 2.08 -1.04
C ILE A 33 15.24 1.05 -2.15
N LYS A 34 15.88 -0.06 -1.81
CA LYS A 34 16.04 -1.17 -2.74
C LYS A 34 14.74 -1.96 -2.76
N ALA A 35 14.09 -1.99 -3.91
CA ALA A 35 12.82 -2.67 -4.09
C ALA A 35 12.87 -3.61 -5.30
N ASP A 36 11.98 -4.59 -5.30
CA ASP A 36 11.81 -5.49 -6.44
C ASP A 36 11.02 -4.82 -7.56
N ARG A 37 10.13 -3.91 -7.22
CA ARG A 37 9.38 -3.09 -8.18
C ARG A 37 9.32 -1.65 -7.70
N TYR A 38 9.39 -0.73 -8.66
CA TYR A 38 9.15 0.68 -8.45
C TYR A 38 7.94 1.11 -9.27
N TYR A 39 7.07 1.90 -8.67
CA TYR A 39 5.89 2.47 -9.34
C TYR A 39 5.99 3.99 -9.34
N GLU A 40 5.50 4.61 -10.41
CA GLU A 40 5.46 6.06 -10.55
C GLU A 40 4.09 6.44 -11.14
N VAL A 41 3.41 7.39 -10.49
CA VAL A 41 2.01 7.74 -10.82
C VAL A 41 1.86 9.14 -11.41
N HIS A 42 2.92 9.96 -11.38
CA HIS A 42 2.85 11.35 -11.82
C HIS A 42 3.50 11.61 -13.17
N GLY A 43 3.94 10.58 -13.88
CA GLY A 43 4.61 10.74 -15.17
C GLY A 43 6.00 11.35 -15.08
N ILE A 44 6.64 11.28 -13.91
CA ILE A 44 7.96 11.86 -13.68
C ILE A 44 9.02 10.82 -14.05
N ASP A 45 10.06 11.24 -14.78
CA ASP A 45 11.24 10.42 -14.98
C ASP A 45 12.02 10.35 -13.69
N CYS A 46 12.02 9.20 -13.03
CA CYS A 46 12.70 8.98 -11.78
C CYS A 46 14.06 8.30 -11.94
N GLY A 47 14.52 8.09 -13.17
CA GLY A 47 15.83 7.49 -13.45
C GLY A 47 15.91 5.99 -13.18
N ARG A 48 14.79 5.31 -13.07
CA ARG A 48 14.73 3.85 -12.86
C ARG A 48 13.53 3.29 -13.60
N ASP A 49 13.60 1.99 -13.88
CA ASP A 49 12.48 1.29 -14.50
C ASP A 49 11.30 1.22 -13.54
N THR A 50 10.12 1.47 -14.06
CA THR A 50 8.89 1.43 -13.27
C THR A 50 7.90 0.44 -13.87
N HIS A 51 7.13 -0.20 -13.00
CA HIS A 51 6.02 -1.05 -13.38
C HIS A 51 4.77 -0.23 -13.60
N HIS A 52 3.88 -0.71 -14.45
CA HIS A 52 2.60 -0.08 -14.73
C HIS A 52 1.47 -0.75 -13.96
N PHE A 53 0.54 0.06 -13.50
CA PHE A 53 -0.66 -0.43 -12.86
C PHE A 53 -1.69 -0.89 -13.90
N ALA A 54 -2.48 -1.90 -13.54
CA ALA A 54 -3.61 -2.37 -14.34
C ALA A 54 -4.83 -1.44 -14.17
N THR A 55 -4.66 -0.17 -14.51
CA THR A 55 -5.66 0.88 -14.22
C THR A 55 -7.01 0.63 -14.86
N ASP A 56 -7.06 0.02 -16.04
CA ASP A 56 -8.34 -0.30 -16.68
C ASP A 56 -9.15 -1.31 -15.87
N ILE A 57 -8.46 -2.30 -15.27
CA ILE A 57 -9.10 -3.25 -14.38
C ILE A 57 -9.61 -2.55 -13.13
N PHE A 58 -8.81 -1.65 -12.54
CA PHE A 58 -9.20 -0.91 -11.34
C PHE A 58 -10.45 -0.05 -11.59
N ARG A 59 -10.52 0.61 -12.75
CA ARG A 59 -11.70 1.38 -13.14
C ARG A 59 -12.92 0.51 -13.32
N SER A 60 -12.78 -0.65 -13.95
CA SER A 60 -13.91 -1.55 -14.16
C SER A 60 -14.45 -2.11 -12.85
N ARG A 61 -13.61 -2.24 -11.84
CA ARG A 61 -14.02 -2.67 -10.48
C ARG A 61 -14.46 -1.50 -9.61
N MET A 62 -14.34 -0.26 -10.09
CA MET A 62 -14.66 0.96 -9.35
C MET A 62 -13.87 1.08 -8.04
N TYR A 63 -12.60 0.69 -8.05
CA TYR A 63 -11.73 0.83 -6.88
C TYR A 63 -11.43 2.30 -6.60
N PRO A 64 -11.63 2.77 -5.36
CA PRO A 64 -11.34 4.16 -4.99
C PRO A 64 -9.84 4.36 -4.70
N CYS A 65 -9.02 4.35 -5.73
CA CYS A 65 -7.57 4.47 -5.60
C CYS A 65 -7.14 5.93 -5.73
N TYR A 66 -7.06 6.64 -4.61
CA TYR A 66 -6.70 8.07 -4.57
C TYR A 66 -5.24 8.32 -4.18
N ASN A 67 -4.43 7.28 -4.04
CA ASN A 67 -2.99 7.44 -3.80
C ASN A 67 -2.22 6.22 -4.29
N SER A 68 -0.88 6.34 -4.26
CA SER A 68 0.03 5.30 -4.77
C SER A 68 -0.09 3.99 -4.01
N VAL A 69 -0.29 4.04 -2.70
CA VAL A 69 -0.39 2.83 -1.87
C VAL A 69 -1.65 2.06 -2.19
N ALA A 70 -2.77 2.76 -2.37
CA ALA A 70 -4.03 2.12 -2.77
C ALA A 70 -3.89 1.46 -4.16
N LEU A 71 -3.19 2.11 -5.08
CA LEU A 71 -2.90 1.53 -6.40
C LEU A 71 -2.02 0.28 -6.28
N MET A 72 -0.99 0.31 -5.44
CA MET A 72 -0.15 -0.88 -5.21
C MET A 72 -0.95 -2.02 -4.57
N LEU A 73 -1.84 -1.72 -3.63
CA LEU A 73 -2.75 -2.71 -3.06
C LEU A 73 -3.64 -3.34 -4.13
N ALA A 74 -4.26 -2.51 -4.97
CA ALA A 74 -5.11 -2.98 -6.05
C ALA A 74 -4.33 -3.90 -7.01
N GLN A 75 -3.09 -3.52 -7.34
CA GLN A 75 -2.23 -4.33 -8.19
C GLN A 75 -1.91 -5.69 -7.55
N ALA A 76 -1.59 -5.70 -6.27
CA ALA A 76 -1.29 -6.93 -5.54
C ALA A 76 -2.51 -7.87 -5.49
N ILE A 77 -3.69 -7.31 -5.29
CA ILE A 77 -4.94 -8.08 -5.28
C ILE A 77 -5.17 -8.73 -6.64
N GLU A 78 -5.00 -7.98 -7.73
CA GLU A 78 -5.21 -8.50 -9.09
C GLU A 78 -4.19 -9.58 -9.45
N GLU A 79 -2.95 -9.45 -9.02
CA GLU A 79 -1.93 -10.46 -9.30
C GLU A 79 -2.10 -11.74 -8.49
N ALA A 80 -2.71 -11.66 -7.32
CA ALA A 80 -3.07 -12.80 -6.46
C ALA A 80 -1.86 -13.71 -6.12
N ARG A 81 -0.67 -13.11 -5.92
CA ARG A 81 0.58 -13.84 -5.64
C ARG A 81 1.00 -13.80 -4.17
N HIS A 82 0.32 -13.01 -3.35
CA HIS A 82 0.70 -12.78 -1.96
C HIS A 82 -0.45 -13.11 -1.04
N ASP A 83 -0.16 -13.65 0.12
CA ASP A 83 -1.13 -13.91 1.19
C ASP A 83 -0.94 -13.02 2.41
N PHE A 84 0.11 -12.21 2.40
CA PHE A 84 0.38 -11.21 3.44
C PHE A 84 0.93 -9.93 2.81
N ILE A 85 0.36 -8.78 3.19
CA ILE A 85 0.82 -7.46 2.76
C ILE A 85 1.08 -6.61 3.99
N TRP A 86 2.28 -6.04 4.07
CA TRP A 86 2.65 -5.08 5.11
C TRP A 86 2.85 -3.72 4.47
N ILE A 87 2.11 -2.73 4.98
CA ILE A 87 2.18 -1.35 4.48
C ILE A 87 2.96 -0.51 5.51
N VAL A 88 4.04 0.12 5.06
CA VAL A 88 4.84 1.04 5.88
C VAL A 88 4.96 2.39 5.18
N GLY A 89 5.19 3.45 5.95
CA GLY A 89 5.45 4.77 5.40
C GLY A 89 4.25 5.49 4.81
N SER A 90 3.04 5.07 5.14
CA SER A 90 1.80 5.74 4.72
C SER A 90 0.84 5.83 5.90
N PRO A 91 1.19 6.62 6.94
CA PRO A 91 0.36 6.73 8.14
C PRO A 91 -0.95 7.44 7.89
N CYS A 92 -1.01 8.40 6.95
CA CYS A 92 -2.21 9.15 6.58
C CYS A 92 -2.90 9.79 7.79
N VAL A 93 -2.12 10.41 8.67
CA VAL A 93 -2.62 11.07 9.87
C VAL A 93 -3.01 12.51 9.56
N GLY A 94 -4.13 12.97 10.11
CA GLY A 94 -4.61 14.33 9.96
C GLY A 94 -5.65 14.50 8.86
N THR A 95 -6.27 15.67 8.84
CA THR A 95 -7.42 15.95 7.97
C THR A 95 -7.06 16.03 6.49
N LYS A 96 -5.83 16.41 6.17
CA LYS A 96 -5.40 16.52 4.77
C LYS A 96 -5.29 15.16 4.06
N TYR A 97 -5.26 14.05 4.81
CA TYR A 97 -5.15 12.69 4.26
C TYR A 97 -6.46 11.89 4.36
N THR A 98 -7.59 12.58 4.52
CA THR A 98 -8.88 11.90 4.71
C THR A 98 -9.22 10.97 3.54
N GLU A 99 -9.05 11.45 2.31
CA GLU A 99 -9.36 10.64 1.11
C GLU A 99 -8.36 9.50 0.93
N GLU A 100 -7.07 9.78 1.11
CA GLU A 100 -6.02 8.78 0.99
C GLU A 100 -6.19 7.67 2.03
N ARG A 101 -6.50 8.04 3.26
CA ARG A 101 -6.75 7.08 4.34
C ARG A 101 -7.95 6.20 4.03
N ALA A 102 -9.04 6.80 3.58
CA ALA A 102 -10.24 6.07 3.21
C ALA A 102 -9.97 5.11 2.04
N SER A 103 -9.21 5.55 1.06
CA SER A 103 -8.84 4.76 -0.10
C SER A 103 -8.00 3.54 0.31
N ILE A 104 -6.98 3.74 1.14
CA ILE A 104 -6.15 2.63 1.63
C ILE A 104 -6.99 1.66 2.47
N ALA A 105 -7.81 2.19 3.38
CA ALA A 105 -8.66 1.34 4.23
C ALA A 105 -9.62 0.49 3.41
N PHE A 106 -10.24 1.08 2.39
CA PHE A 106 -11.13 0.36 1.49
C PHE A 106 -10.39 -0.80 0.80
N MET A 107 -9.22 -0.50 0.24
CA MET A 107 -8.43 -1.52 -0.47
C MET A 107 -7.87 -2.58 0.47
N CYS A 108 -7.56 -2.24 1.72
CA CYS A 108 -7.23 -3.24 2.75
C CYS A 108 -8.40 -4.21 2.97
N GLY A 109 -9.63 -3.68 3.02
CA GLY A 109 -10.83 -4.51 3.15
C GLY A 109 -11.02 -5.45 1.97
N VAL A 110 -10.79 -4.96 0.75
CA VAL A 110 -10.86 -5.79 -0.46
C VAL A 110 -9.80 -6.90 -0.41
N ALA A 111 -8.57 -6.57 0.01
CA ALA A 111 -7.50 -7.55 0.14
C ALA A 111 -7.87 -8.64 1.16
N MET A 112 -8.37 -8.24 2.32
CA MET A 112 -8.77 -9.20 3.36
C MET A 112 -9.93 -10.09 2.91
N ALA A 113 -10.90 -9.52 2.19
CA ALA A 113 -12.00 -10.30 1.61
C ALA A 113 -11.50 -11.29 0.56
N SER A 114 -10.36 -11.01 -0.07
CA SER A 114 -9.71 -11.90 -1.03
C SER A 114 -8.80 -12.95 -0.39
N GLY A 115 -8.73 -13.00 0.95
CA GLY A 115 -7.92 -13.96 1.69
C GLY A 115 -6.49 -13.49 1.98
N ILE A 116 -6.20 -12.20 1.79
CA ILE A 116 -4.88 -11.63 2.07
C ILE A 116 -4.88 -11.00 3.46
N ASN A 117 -3.94 -11.36 4.31
CA ASN A 117 -3.75 -10.69 5.58
C ASN A 117 -3.01 -9.37 5.37
N VAL A 118 -3.48 -8.30 6.01
CA VAL A 118 -2.90 -6.96 5.83
C VAL A 118 -2.50 -6.39 7.19
N LYS A 119 -1.28 -5.86 7.25
CA LYS A 119 -0.79 -5.08 8.38
C LYS A 119 -0.54 -3.65 7.90
N TRP A 120 -1.24 -2.71 8.50
CA TRP A 120 -1.11 -1.29 8.19
C TRP A 120 -1.23 -0.46 9.47
N GLN A 121 -0.16 0.23 9.83
CA GLN A 121 -0.16 1.18 10.94
C GLN A 121 -0.41 2.58 10.36
N GLY A 122 -1.63 2.79 9.94
CA GLY A 122 -2.02 4.05 9.30
C GLY A 122 -2.91 4.89 10.18
N GLY A 123 -3.56 5.87 9.56
CA GLY A 123 -4.40 6.83 10.23
C GLY A 123 -5.71 6.29 10.79
N LEU A 124 -5.97 5.01 10.64
CA LEU A 124 -7.06 4.33 11.35
C LEU A 124 -6.47 3.47 12.45
N THR A 125 -7.07 3.54 13.62
CA THR A 125 -6.70 2.67 14.73
C THR A 125 -7.34 1.31 14.53
N LEU A 126 -6.86 0.58 13.53
CA LEU A 126 -7.49 -0.66 13.10
C LEU A 126 -7.50 -1.75 14.17
N GLY A 127 -6.56 -1.67 15.12
CA GLY A 127 -6.50 -2.61 16.21
C GLY A 127 -7.40 -2.27 17.38
N LYS A 128 -8.07 -1.11 17.36
CA LYS A 128 -8.88 -0.64 18.48
C LYS A 128 -10.35 -0.61 18.09
N MET A 129 -11.07 -1.60 18.53
CA MET A 129 -12.50 -1.71 18.24
C MET A 129 -13.29 -0.79 19.16
N TYR A 130 -14.34 -0.17 18.61
CA TYR A 130 -15.24 0.69 19.37
C TYR A 130 -15.83 -0.03 20.61
N MET A 131 -16.14 -1.29 20.47
CA MET A 131 -16.70 -2.08 21.56
C MET A 131 -15.73 -2.29 22.71
N GLU A 132 -14.42 -2.32 22.46
CA GLU A 132 -13.41 -2.42 23.52
C GLU A 132 -13.39 -1.17 24.37
N ASP A 133 -13.62 -0.02 23.77
CA ASP A 133 -13.66 1.26 24.49
C ASP A 133 -14.98 1.45 25.26
N SER A 134 -16.01 0.73 24.91
CA SER A 134 -17.34 0.83 25.50
C SER A 134 -17.52 -0.09 26.71
N ILE A 135 -16.64 -1.02 26.85
CA ILE A 135 -16.65 -1.98 27.96
C ILE A 135 -15.79 -1.44 29.11
#